data_7e4a959e4466f6ef61f48fdfa3766662
#
_entry.id   7e4a959e4466f6ef61f48fdfa3766662
#
_cell.length_a   1.000
_cell.length_b   1.000
_cell.length_c   1.000
_cell.angle_alpha   90.00
_cell.angle_beta   90.00
_cell.angle_gamma   90.00
#
_symmetry.space_group_name_H-M   'P 1'
#
loop_
_entity.id
_entity.type
_entity.pdbx_description
1 polymer ?
#
loop_
_entity_poly.entity_id
_entity_poly.type
_entity_poly.pdbx_seq_one_letter_code
_entity_poly.pdbx_strand_id
1 'polypeptide(L)'
;MPARGATRQLRITPRSAVLAVAMFGAMLVLLRVAVASRRVLGWILVAAAIAGLLHPLVARLARRLPRGLAVLVVFGVSAATVGGLGYGLVDAVVSETARLEEAAPAAARRIERDDRFGDLARDVKLAEHTKSFLEGLPERLRGGTPGDALRAAATRGVAYLATGVLSIFLLLHGAALAAGTARQLKVGSSRDRIERVVLAAYHRGFGYARGSIAMAAAAGLVAYLVARVAHVPGPLPLALWVALWDLVPILGFTIGALPIVVLGGVGHTGRGVVIAATLLAYQVIEAGLVQRGLERRTIRLGPFLTAAGGLAGLELYGIGGALVAVLVLAVIVAALDELAPAGGDPSPDGGPTTAL
;
A
#
# COMPACT_ATOMS: atom_id res chain seq x y z
N MET A 1 -32.76 -50.81 16.24
CA MET A 1 -33.57 -49.56 16.17
C MET A 1 -32.77 -48.54 15.43
N PRO A 2 -33.13 -48.11 14.22
CA PRO A 2 -32.43 -47.09 13.48
C PRO A 2 -32.94 -45.69 13.88
N ALA A 3 -32.05 -44.82 14.26
CA ALA A 3 -32.31 -43.43 14.58
C ALA A 3 -32.83 -42.68 13.34
N ARG A 4 -34.07 -42.17 13.45
CA ARG A 4 -34.68 -41.31 12.44
C ARG A 4 -33.97 -39.96 12.44
N GLY A 5 -33.19 -39.70 11.40
CA GLY A 5 -32.65 -38.37 11.10
C GLY A 5 -33.81 -37.40 10.84
N ALA A 6 -33.99 -36.43 11.72
CA ALA A 6 -34.93 -35.36 11.55
C ALA A 6 -34.37 -34.39 10.43
N THR A 7 -34.85 -34.59 9.22
CA THR A 7 -34.68 -33.61 8.13
C THR A 7 -35.42 -32.32 8.52
N ARG A 8 -34.68 -31.32 8.93
CA ARG A 8 -35.17 -29.97 9.23
C ARG A 8 -35.62 -29.34 7.92
N GLN A 9 -36.91 -29.54 7.56
CA GLN A 9 -37.52 -28.87 6.42
C GLN A 9 -37.55 -27.35 6.71
N LEU A 10 -36.76 -26.59 5.98
CA LEU A 10 -36.81 -25.13 5.94
C LEU A 10 -38.15 -24.72 5.32
N ARG A 11 -39.15 -24.42 6.15
CA ARG A 11 -40.41 -23.84 5.70
C ARG A 11 -40.16 -22.37 5.27
N ILE A 12 -40.00 -22.18 3.96
CA ILE A 12 -39.94 -20.84 3.37
C ILE A 12 -41.36 -20.25 3.46
N THR A 13 -41.57 -19.32 4.38
CA THR A 13 -42.83 -18.58 4.42
C THR A 13 -42.83 -17.48 3.36
N PRO A 14 -44.00 -17.07 2.79
CA PRO A 14 -44.05 -16.00 1.81
C PRO A 14 -43.39 -14.71 2.30
N ARG A 15 -43.47 -14.44 3.59
CA ARG A 15 -42.80 -13.28 4.22
C ARG A 15 -41.27 -13.40 4.19
N SER A 16 -40.69 -14.58 4.41
CA SER A 16 -39.23 -14.76 4.32
C SER A 16 -38.72 -14.67 2.90
N ALA A 17 -39.50 -15.10 1.90
CA ALA A 17 -39.17 -14.95 0.49
C ALA A 17 -39.18 -13.47 0.07
N VAL A 18 -40.22 -12.71 0.45
CA VAL A 18 -40.27 -11.26 0.17
C VAL A 18 -39.12 -10.51 0.86
N LEU A 19 -38.81 -10.85 2.09
CA LEU A 19 -37.68 -10.25 2.83
C LEU A 19 -36.33 -10.57 2.15
N ALA A 20 -36.14 -11.80 1.69
CA ALA A 20 -34.91 -12.20 0.98
C ALA A 20 -34.77 -11.44 -0.35
N VAL A 21 -35.83 -11.30 -1.12
CA VAL A 21 -35.86 -10.52 -2.37
C VAL A 21 -35.60 -9.02 -2.10
N ALA A 22 -36.24 -8.46 -1.05
CA ALA A 22 -36.01 -7.07 -0.65
C ALA A 22 -34.57 -6.84 -0.18
N MET A 23 -33.98 -7.75 0.60
CA MET A 23 -32.57 -7.69 1.02
C MET A 23 -31.62 -7.80 -0.18
N PHE A 24 -31.91 -8.72 -1.11
CA PHE A 24 -31.10 -8.85 -2.34
C PHE A 24 -31.20 -7.60 -3.20
N GLY A 25 -32.41 -7.04 -3.39
CA GLY A 25 -32.62 -5.77 -4.08
C GLY A 25 -31.90 -4.60 -3.42
N ALA A 26 -32.00 -4.49 -2.09
CA ALA A 26 -31.27 -3.47 -1.32
C ALA A 26 -29.75 -3.64 -1.47
N MET A 27 -29.24 -4.89 -1.45
CA MET A 27 -27.82 -5.19 -1.65
C MET A 27 -27.35 -4.76 -3.05
N LEU A 28 -28.15 -5.02 -4.10
CA LEU A 28 -27.83 -4.58 -5.47
C LEU A 28 -27.82 -3.05 -5.60
N VAL A 29 -28.79 -2.37 -4.97
CA VAL A 29 -28.82 -0.90 -4.95
C VAL A 29 -27.58 -0.35 -4.22
N LEU A 30 -27.25 -0.89 -3.05
CA LEU A 30 -26.04 -0.51 -2.30
C LEU A 30 -24.77 -0.73 -3.13
N LEU A 31 -24.67 -1.87 -3.82
CA LEU A 31 -23.52 -2.16 -4.70
C LEU A 31 -23.45 -1.15 -5.85
N ARG A 32 -24.59 -0.83 -6.50
CA ARG A 32 -24.65 0.19 -7.55
C ARG A 32 -24.25 1.57 -7.05
N VAL A 33 -24.74 1.97 -5.89
CA VAL A 33 -24.36 3.24 -5.24
C VAL A 33 -22.87 3.25 -4.88
N ALA A 34 -22.34 2.17 -4.32
CA ALA A 34 -20.92 2.05 -3.98
C ALA A 34 -20.03 2.17 -5.24
N VAL A 35 -20.38 1.47 -6.32
CA VAL A 35 -19.65 1.57 -7.60
C VAL A 35 -19.76 2.97 -8.22
N ALA A 36 -20.92 3.59 -8.18
CA ALA A 36 -21.11 4.97 -8.67
C ALA A 36 -20.32 5.99 -7.83
N SER A 37 -20.24 5.76 -6.51
CA SER A 37 -19.54 6.64 -5.56
C SER A 37 -18.06 6.31 -5.39
N ARG A 38 -17.51 5.37 -6.14
CA ARG A 38 -16.11 4.89 -5.97
C ARG A 38 -15.08 6.02 -5.89
N ARG A 39 -15.24 7.09 -6.67
CA ARG A 39 -14.33 8.24 -6.64
C ARG A 39 -14.39 8.96 -5.30
N VAL A 40 -15.58 9.24 -4.80
CA VAL A 40 -15.79 9.92 -3.52
C VAL A 40 -15.30 9.06 -2.36
N LEU A 41 -15.61 7.75 -2.38
CA LEU A 41 -15.10 6.79 -1.42
C LEU A 41 -13.57 6.74 -1.41
N GLY A 42 -12.95 6.78 -2.61
CA GLY A 42 -11.50 6.88 -2.73
C GLY A 42 -10.94 8.15 -2.06
N TRP A 43 -11.55 9.31 -2.29
CA TRP A 43 -11.12 10.55 -1.63
C TRP A 43 -11.27 10.51 -0.11
N ILE A 44 -12.37 9.94 0.39
CA ILE A 44 -12.59 9.75 1.83
C ILE A 44 -11.55 8.82 2.42
N LEU A 45 -11.25 7.69 1.78
CA LEU A 45 -10.24 6.73 2.24
C LEU A 45 -8.85 7.35 2.26
N VAL A 46 -8.47 8.05 1.19
CA VAL A 46 -7.17 8.77 1.13
C VAL A 46 -7.12 9.85 2.20
N ALA A 47 -8.18 10.63 2.38
CA ALA A 47 -8.26 11.65 3.41
C ALA A 47 -8.14 11.06 4.82
N ALA A 48 -8.80 9.92 5.08
CA ALA A 48 -8.70 9.21 6.34
C ALA A 48 -7.28 8.64 6.58
N ALA A 49 -6.64 8.13 5.53
CA ALA A 49 -5.26 7.67 5.59
C ALA A 49 -4.30 8.82 5.94
N ILE A 50 -4.38 9.95 5.24
CA ILE A 50 -3.57 11.14 5.50
C ILE A 50 -3.83 11.64 6.92
N ALA A 51 -5.10 11.80 7.31
CA ALA A 51 -5.46 12.26 8.65
C ALA A 51 -4.92 11.33 9.74
N GLY A 52 -5.02 10.01 9.56
CA GLY A 52 -4.49 9.03 10.51
C GLY A 52 -2.97 9.05 10.62
N LEU A 53 -2.25 9.23 9.51
CA LEU A 53 -0.78 9.34 9.50
C LEU A 53 -0.31 10.65 10.16
N LEU A 54 -1.01 11.76 9.92
CA LEU A 54 -0.64 13.07 10.47
C LEU A 54 -1.13 13.31 11.91
N HIS A 55 -2.14 12.56 12.35
CA HIS A 55 -2.72 12.73 13.69
C HIS A 55 -1.68 12.75 14.83
N PRO A 56 -0.69 11.84 14.91
CA PRO A 56 0.29 11.89 16.00
C PRO A 56 1.16 13.14 15.99
N LEU A 57 1.42 13.73 14.81
CA LEU A 57 2.15 15.00 14.68
C LEU A 57 1.29 16.15 15.18
N VAL A 58 0.02 16.18 14.75
CA VAL A 58 -0.97 17.17 15.22
C VAL A 58 -1.14 17.07 16.74
N ALA A 59 -1.29 15.87 17.30
CA ALA A 59 -1.46 15.66 18.73
C ALA A 59 -0.25 16.15 19.55
N ARG A 60 0.97 16.00 19.02
CA ARG A 60 2.19 16.54 19.66
C ARG A 60 2.21 18.06 19.63
N LEU A 61 1.90 18.65 18.48
CA LEU A 61 1.93 20.11 18.29
C LEU A 61 0.77 20.81 19.02
N ALA A 62 -0.40 20.16 19.10
CA ALA A 62 -1.57 20.65 19.83
C ALA A 62 -1.36 20.75 21.36
N ARG A 63 -0.25 20.21 21.90
CA ARG A 63 0.16 20.44 23.28
C ARG A 63 0.70 21.86 23.53
N ARG A 64 1.13 22.54 22.46
CA ARG A 64 1.73 23.89 22.54
C ARG A 64 0.93 24.97 21.79
N LEU A 65 0.10 24.53 20.82
CA LEU A 65 -0.68 25.40 19.94
C LEU A 65 -2.17 25.05 20.00
N PRO A 66 -3.07 25.99 19.74
CA PRO A 66 -4.49 25.63 19.56
C PRO A 66 -4.66 24.65 18.44
N ARG A 67 -5.56 23.68 18.62
CA ARG A 67 -5.72 22.51 17.73
C ARG A 67 -5.88 22.88 16.26
N GLY A 68 -6.66 23.94 15.97
CA GLY A 68 -6.84 24.41 14.59
C GLY A 68 -5.53 24.84 13.93
N LEU A 69 -4.71 25.61 14.67
CA LEU A 69 -3.41 26.06 14.18
C LEU A 69 -2.43 24.90 14.03
N ALA A 70 -2.43 23.95 14.99
CA ALA A 70 -1.61 22.75 14.89
C ALA A 70 -1.93 21.91 13.63
N VAL A 71 -3.21 21.76 13.29
CA VAL A 71 -3.66 21.06 12.06
C VAL A 71 -3.17 21.81 10.82
N LEU A 72 -3.37 23.13 10.74
CA LEU A 72 -2.95 23.92 9.58
C LEU A 72 -1.43 23.89 9.39
N VAL A 73 -0.65 24.00 10.45
CA VAL A 73 0.81 23.97 10.39
C VAL A 73 1.28 22.56 9.95
N VAL A 74 0.81 21.49 10.60
CA VAL A 74 1.24 20.13 10.26
C VAL A 74 0.83 19.80 8.83
N PHE A 75 -0.41 20.11 8.43
CA PHE A 75 -0.89 19.82 7.08
C PHE A 75 -0.12 20.66 6.03
N GLY A 76 0.06 21.94 6.26
CA GLY A 76 0.79 22.83 5.36
C GLY A 76 2.26 22.45 5.21
N VAL A 77 2.94 22.18 6.32
CA VAL A 77 4.35 21.72 6.29
C VAL A 77 4.46 20.36 5.60
N SER A 78 3.56 19.43 5.91
CA SER A 78 3.57 18.11 5.24
C SER A 78 3.31 18.23 3.74
N ALA A 79 2.34 19.04 3.32
CA ALA A 79 2.04 19.29 1.92
C ALA A 79 3.21 19.98 1.20
N ALA A 80 3.83 20.98 1.82
CA ALA A 80 5.01 21.66 1.27
C ALA A 80 6.22 20.71 1.17
N THR A 81 6.43 19.86 2.19
CA THR A 81 7.52 18.88 2.18
C THR A 81 7.30 17.83 1.08
N VAL A 82 6.11 17.24 1.02
CA VAL A 82 5.79 16.23 -0.01
C VAL A 82 5.81 16.85 -1.41
N GLY A 83 5.26 18.04 -1.57
CA GLY A 83 5.27 18.77 -2.83
C GLY A 83 6.68 19.18 -3.27
N GLY A 84 7.48 19.73 -2.37
CA GLY A 84 8.85 20.15 -2.64
C GLY A 84 9.80 18.98 -2.92
N LEU A 85 9.73 17.93 -2.08
CA LEU A 85 10.48 16.70 -2.33
C LEU A 85 10.02 16.02 -3.62
N GLY A 86 8.71 15.97 -3.87
CA GLY A 86 8.16 15.40 -5.10
C GLY A 86 8.64 16.13 -6.34
N TYR A 87 8.64 17.47 -6.31
CA TYR A 87 9.15 18.28 -7.42
C TYR A 87 10.66 18.05 -7.66
N GLY A 88 11.46 18.12 -6.58
CA GLY A 88 12.91 17.88 -6.69
C GLY A 88 13.25 16.44 -7.14
N LEU A 89 12.48 15.46 -6.68
CA LEU A 89 12.59 14.06 -7.10
C LEU A 89 12.25 13.88 -8.58
N VAL A 90 11.16 14.48 -9.05
CA VAL A 90 10.76 14.40 -10.46
C VAL A 90 11.83 15.02 -11.35
N ASP A 91 12.35 16.20 -10.99
CA ASP A 91 13.41 16.87 -11.74
C ASP A 91 14.70 16.02 -11.78
N ALA A 92 15.12 15.48 -10.65
CA ALA A 92 16.28 14.61 -10.55
C ALA A 92 16.09 13.29 -11.33
N VAL A 93 14.89 12.66 -11.23
CA VAL A 93 14.58 11.45 -12.00
C VAL A 93 14.61 11.74 -13.51
N VAL A 94 13.99 12.83 -13.94
CA VAL A 94 13.98 13.20 -15.36
C VAL A 94 15.39 13.48 -15.89
N SER A 95 16.24 14.17 -15.11
CA SER A 95 17.63 14.43 -15.51
C SER A 95 18.48 13.15 -15.59
N GLU A 96 18.22 12.16 -14.73
CA GLU A 96 18.92 10.86 -14.77
C GLU A 96 18.33 9.89 -15.81
N THR A 97 17.07 10.06 -16.20
CA THR A 97 16.39 9.18 -17.19
C THR A 97 17.10 9.20 -18.53
N ALA A 98 17.68 10.33 -18.95
CA ALA A 98 18.45 10.43 -20.18
C ALA A 98 19.60 9.40 -20.24
N ARG A 99 20.26 9.14 -19.11
CA ARG A 99 21.31 8.10 -19.02
C ARG A 99 20.75 6.68 -19.11
N LEU A 100 19.52 6.46 -18.63
CA LEU A 100 18.83 5.19 -18.76
C LEU A 100 18.32 4.94 -20.18
N GLU A 101 17.88 5.97 -20.88
CA GLU A 101 17.45 5.90 -22.30
C GLU A 101 18.54 5.33 -23.22
N GLU A 102 19.81 5.62 -22.93
CA GLU A 102 20.94 5.08 -23.68
C GLU A 102 21.34 3.68 -23.19
N ALA A 103 21.41 3.49 -21.87
CA ALA A 103 21.96 2.28 -21.27
C ALA A 103 21.00 1.09 -21.28
N ALA A 104 19.73 1.29 -21.02
CA ALA A 104 18.78 0.20 -20.84
C ALA A 104 18.42 -0.53 -22.16
N PRO A 105 18.18 0.14 -23.30
CA PRO A 105 18.02 -0.54 -24.59
C PRO A 105 19.28 -1.27 -25.04
N ALA A 106 20.47 -0.73 -24.71
CA ALA A 106 21.73 -1.41 -25.02
C ALA A 106 21.89 -2.69 -24.19
N ALA A 107 21.49 -2.68 -22.92
CA ALA A 107 21.45 -3.85 -22.06
C ALA A 107 20.43 -4.88 -22.58
N ALA A 108 19.21 -4.46 -22.92
CA ALA A 108 18.19 -5.32 -23.47
C ALA A 108 18.63 -6.02 -24.76
N ARG A 109 19.25 -5.29 -25.70
CA ARG A 109 19.85 -5.88 -26.91
C ARG A 109 20.95 -6.89 -26.65
N ARG A 110 21.71 -6.76 -25.56
CA ARG A 110 22.71 -7.76 -25.17
C ARG A 110 22.04 -9.03 -24.65
N ILE A 111 20.96 -8.91 -23.89
CA ILE A 111 20.17 -10.06 -23.41
C ILE A 111 19.52 -10.78 -24.61
N GLU A 112 18.98 -10.05 -25.59
CA GLU A 112 18.43 -10.63 -26.82
C GLU A 112 19.44 -11.41 -27.66
N ARG A 113 20.74 -11.15 -27.48
CA ARG A 113 21.85 -11.86 -28.15
C ARG A 113 22.45 -12.97 -27.30
N ASP A 114 21.99 -13.14 -26.05
CA ASP A 114 22.47 -14.21 -25.16
C ASP A 114 21.91 -15.56 -25.59
N ASP A 115 22.76 -16.61 -25.60
CA ASP A 115 22.39 -17.95 -26.05
C ASP A 115 21.37 -18.65 -25.11
N ARG A 116 21.24 -18.18 -23.87
CA ARG A 116 20.35 -18.81 -22.88
C ARG A 116 18.96 -18.18 -22.80
N PHE A 117 18.87 -16.87 -22.95
CA PHE A 117 17.66 -16.07 -22.75
C PHE A 117 17.23 -15.27 -23.98
N GLY A 118 18.06 -15.28 -25.04
CA GLY A 118 17.87 -14.42 -26.21
C GLY A 118 16.58 -14.68 -26.97
N ASP A 119 16.14 -15.94 -27.08
CA ASP A 119 14.90 -16.27 -27.78
C ASP A 119 13.69 -15.69 -27.04
N LEU A 120 13.62 -15.89 -25.73
CA LEU A 120 12.54 -15.37 -24.89
C LEU A 120 12.52 -13.84 -24.88
N ALA A 121 13.70 -13.21 -24.81
CA ALA A 121 13.83 -11.74 -24.82
C ALA A 121 13.44 -11.12 -26.17
N ARG A 122 13.73 -11.81 -27.28
CA ARG A 122 13.32 -11.41 -28.64
C ARG A 122 11.83 -11.56 -28.86
N ASP A 123 11.21 -12.65 -28.37
CA ASP A 123 9.77 -12.84 -28.46
C ASP A 123 8.98 -11.73 -27.75
N VAL A 124 9.49 -11.24 -26.63
CA VAL A 124 8.88 -10.12 -25.87
C VAL A 124 9.32 -8.76 -26.39
N LYS A 125 10.19 -8.68 -27.41
CA LYS A 125 10.76 -7.45 -27.95
C LYS A 125 11.28 -6.51 -26.84
N LEU A 126 12.09 -7.08 -25.94
CA LEU A 126 12.51 -6.45 -24.69
C LEU A 126 13.15 -5.06 -24.92
N ALA A 127 14.02 -4.94 -25.94
CA ALA A 127 14.71 -3.69 -26.26
C ALA A 127 13.73 -2.60 -26.74
N GLU A 128 12.75 -2.95 -27.58
CA GLU A 128 11.75 -2.03 -28.11
C GLU A 128 10.82 -1.52 -27.02
N HIS A 129 10.30 -2.43 -26.19
CA HIS A 129 9.44 -2.07 -25.04
C HIS A 129 10.18 -1.24 -24.00
N THR A 130 11.43 -1.58 -23.70
CA THR A 130 12.26 -0.81 -22.77
C THR A 130 12.50 0.62 -23.30
N LYS A 131 12.81 0.75 -24.57
CA LYS A 131 13.03 2.04 -25.22
C LYS A 131 11.76 2.90 -25.20
N SER A 132 10.63 2.35 -25.67
CA SER A 132 9.36 3.09 -25.72
C SER A 132 8.84 3.48 -24.33
N PHE A 133 9.08 2.66 -23.31
CA PHE A 133 8.74 2.97 -21.94
C PHE A 133 9.55 4.16 -21.40
N LEU A 134 10.87 4.15 -21.64
CA LEU A 134 11.77 5.20 -21.15
C LEU A 134 11.55 6.53 -21.88
N GLU A 135 11.40 6.51 -23.21
CA GLU A 135 11.11 7.72 -24.00
C GLU A 135 9.82 8.42 -23.56
N GLY A 136 8.81 7.65 -23.16
CA GLY A 136 7.55 8.22 -22.63
C GLY A 136 7.58 8.61 -21.15
N LEU A 137 8.64 8.28 -20.40
CA LEU A 137 8.71 8.49 -18.97
C LEU A 137 8.81 9.98 -18.57
N PRO A 138 9.67 10.81 -19.21
CA PRO A 138 9.76 12.23 -18.89
C PRO A 138 8.44 12.98 -19.10
N GLU A 139 7.73 12.68 -20.19
CA GLU A 139 6.43 13.30 -20.48
C GLU A 139 5.37 12.88 -19.47
N ARG A 140 5.34 11.61 -19.08
CA ARG A 140 4.43 11.08 -18.06
C ARG A 140 4.70 11.69 -16.69
N LEU A 141 5.97 11.87 -16.32
CA LEU A 141 6.38 12.46 -15.03
C LEU A 141 6.12 13.96 -14.98
N ARG A 142 6.42 14.69 -16.08
CA ARG A 142 6.16 16.13 -16.16
C ARG A 142 4.69 16.50 -16.40
N GLY A 143 3.83 15.52 -16.68
CA GLY A 143 2.37 15.74 -16.82
C GLY A 143 1.93 16.25 -18.19
N GLY A 144 2.73 16.07 -19.24
CA GLY A 144 2.41 16.46 -20.63
C GLY A 144 2.69 17.94 -20.95
N THR A 145 2.02 18.47 -21.97
CA THR A 145 2.13 19.88 -22.34
C THR A 145 1.60 20.83 -21.26
N PRO A 146 2.00 22.12 -21.22
CA PRO A 146 1.43 23.08 -20.26
C PRO A 146 -0.10 23.15 -20.28
N GLY A 147 -0.72 22.92 -21.45
CA GLY A 147 -2.19 22.84 -21.59
C GLY A 147 -2.76 21.56 -20.96
N ASP A 148 -2.08 20.42 -21.08
CA ASP A 148 -2.49 19.16 -20.45
C ASP A 148 -2.27 19.21 -18.94
N ALA A 149 -1.17 19.85 -18.50
CA ALA A 149 -0.92 20.10 -17.07
C ALA A 149 -2.01 21.00 -16.47
N LEU A 150 -2.48 22.03 -17.18
CA LEU A 150 -3.57 22.89 -16.72
C LEU A 150 -4.92 22.15 -16.68
N ARG A 151 -5.24 21.34 -17.68
CA ARG A 151 -6.44 20.50 -17.69
C ARG A 151 -6.40 19.41 -16.61
N ALA A 152 -5.23 18.79 -16.43
CA ALA A 152 -5.02 17.81 -15.36
C ALA A 152 -5.10 18.47 -13.97
N ALA A 153 -4.57 19.69 -13.81
CA ALA A 153 -4.70 20.48 -12.59
C ALA A 153 -6.15 20.88 -12.33
N ALA A 154 -6.92 21.25 -13.34
CA ALA A 154 -8.34 21.58 -13.20
C ALA A 154 -9.18 20.35 -12.82
N THR A 155 -8.96 19.20 -13.46
CA THR A 155 -9.71 17.96 -13.19
C THR A 155 -9.25 17.23 -11.91
N ARG A 156 -7.96 17.19 -11.64
CA ARG A 156 -7.39 16.56 -10.45
C ARG A 156 -7.37 17.51 -9.25
N GLY A 157 -7.32 18.82 -9.49
CA GLY A 157 -7.32 19.86 -8.47
C GLY A 157 -8.54 19.77 -7.55
N VAL A 158 -9.71 19.52 -8.10
CA VAL A 158 -10.94 19.31 -7.30
C VAL A 158 -10.77 18.10 -6.37
N ALA A 159 -10.21 16.99 -6.89
CA ALA A 159 -9.98 15.81 -6.07
C ALA A 159 -8.94 16.07 -4.97
N TYR A 160 -7.85 16.77 -5.27
CA TYR A 160 -6.82 17.13 -4.28
C TYR A 160 -7.35 18.10 -3.24
N LEU A 161 -8.12 19.13 -3.66
CA LEU A 161 -8.77 20.07 -2.75
C LEU A 161 -9.80 19.36 -1.86
N ALA A 162 -10.66 18.52 -2.44
CA ALA A 162 -11.64 17.76 -1.68
C ALA A 162 -10.97 16.83 -0.66
N THR A 163 -9.92 16.10 -1.08
CA THR A 163 -9.16 15.23 -0.20
C THR A 163 -8.45 16.02 0.91
N GLY A 164 -7.86 17.17 0.57
CA GLY A 164 -7.22 18.05 1.54
C GLY A 164 -8.20 18.61 2.58
N VAL A 165 -9.34 19.12 2.12
CA VAL A 165 -10.41 19.63 3.01
C VAL A 165 -10.94 18.52 3.92
N LEU A 166 -11.22 17.34 3.34
CA LEU A 166 -11.65 16.17 4.11
C LEU A 166 -10.60 15.72 5.13
N SER A 167 -9.30 15.76 4.77
CA SER A 167 -8.21 15.43 5.71
C SER A 167 -8.15 16.39 6.87
N ILE A 168 -8.24 17.69 6.61
CA ILE A 168 -8.28 18.74 7.66
C ILE A 168 -9.52 18.55 8.53
N PHE A 169 -10.68 18.31 7.92
CA PHE A 169 -11.93 18.06 8.65
C PHE A 169 -11.81 16.85 9.57
N LEU A 170 -11.26 15.73 9.07
CA LEU A 170 -11.04 14.52 9.86
C LEU A 170 -10.01 14.73 10.98
N LEU A 171 -8.96 15.51 10.75
CA LEU A 171 -7.99 15.86 11.80
C LEU A 171 -8.60 16.71 12.91
N LEU A 172 -9.53 17.62 12.57
CA LEU A 172 -10.22 18.47 13.52
C LEU A 172 -11.33 17.72 14.27
N HIS A 173 -12.17 17.01 13.56
CA HIS A 173 -13.43 16.46 14.05
C HIS A 173 -13.49 14.92 14.11
N GLY A 174 -12.47 14.21 13.64
CA GLY A 174 -12.49 12.75 13.52
C GLY A 174 -12.77 12.04 14.84
N ALA A 175 -12.19 12.51 15.95
CA ALA A 175 -12.46 11.95 17.27
C ALA A 175 -13.92 12.18 17.71
N ALA A 176 -14.50 13.34 17.41
CA ALA A 176 -15.89 13.66 17.72
C ALA A 176 -16.86 12.83 16.86
N LEU A 177 -16.53 12.62 15.58
CA LEU A 177 -17.30 11.74 14.68
C LEU A 177 -17.30 10.31 15.19
N ALA A 178 -16.13 9.75 15.53
CA ALA A 178 -16.01 8.40 16.07
C ALA A 178 -16.80 8.26 17.38
N ALA A 179 -16.69 9.22 18.31
CA ALA A 179 -17.46 9.22 19.55
C ALA A 179 -18.97 9.37 19.32
N GLY A 180 -19.38 10.20 18.33
CA GLY A 180 -20.79 10.38 17.94
C GLY A 180 -21.39 9.08 17.40
N THR A 181 -20.67 8.39 16.52
CA THR A 181 -21.10 7.11 15.96
C THR A 181 -21.20 6.03 17.06
N ALA A 182 -20.22 5.97 17.97
CA ALA A 182 -20.22 5.04 19.10
C ALA A 182 -21.40 5.28 20.05
N ARG A 183 -21.87 6.53 20.22
CA ARG A 183 -23.04 6.86 21.07
C ARG A 183 -24.37 6.37 20.47
N GLN A 184 -24.46 6.26 19.13
CA GLN A 184 -25.69 5.79 18.47
C GLN A 184 -25.86 4.26 18.57
N LEU A 185 -24.79 3.53 18.84
CA LEU A 185 -24.82 2.09 19.09
C LEU A 185 -25.31 1.85 20.53
N LYS A 186 -26.60 1.55 20.64
CA LYS A 186 -27.36 1.41 21.89
C LYS A 186 -27.06 0.13 22.66
N VAL A 187 -25.84 -0.17 23.11
CA VAL A 187 -25.64 -1.34 23.98
C VAL A 187 -24.49 -1.10 24.96
N GLY A 188 -24.73 -1.18 26.26
CA GLY A 188 -23.83 -0.80 27.35
C GLY A 188 -22.45 -1.49 27.35
N SER A 189 -22.34 -2.82 27.42
CA SER A 189 -21.05 -3.54 27.40
C SER A 189 -20.35 -3.55 26.03
N SER A 190 -21.07 -3.26 24.97
CA SER A 190 -20.55 -3.20 23.61
C SER A 190 -19.79 -1.90 23.31
N ARG A 191 -20.04 -0.82 24.06
CA ARG A 191 -19.38 0.47 23.83
C ARG A 191 -17.89 0.42 24.12
N ASP A 192 -17.51 -0.12 25.28
CA ASP A 192 -16.12 -0.26 25.69
C ASP A 192 -15.36 -1.22 24.77
N ARG A 193 -16.06 -2.23 24.26
CA ARG A 193 -15.49 -3.16 23.27
C ARG A 193 -15.25 -2.45 21.94
N ILE A 194 -16.20 -1.68 21.44
CA ILE A 194 -16.06 -0.92 20.17
C ILE A 194 -14.95 0.12 20.29
N GLU A 195 -14.87 0.84 21.40
CA GLU A 195 -13.83 1.83 21.63
C GLU A 195 -12.43 1.18 21.61
N ARG A 196 -12.27 0.03 22.28
CA ARG A 196 -11.02 -0.75 22.22
C ARG A 196 -10.69 -1.20 20.80
N VAL A 197 -11.65 -1.76 20.07
CA VAL A 197 -11.48 -2.20 18.68
C VAL A 197 -11.02 -1.03 17.79
N VAL A 198 -11.67 0.12 17.89
CA VAL A 198 -11.31 1.31 17.08
C VAL A 198 -9.91 1.81 17.43
N LEU A 199 -9.57 1.87 18.71
CA LEU A 199 -8.24 2.30 19.15
C LEU A 199 -7.16 1.29 18.74
N ALA A 200 -7.41 0.00 18.89
CA ALA A 200 -6.49 -1.07 18.46
C ALA A 200 -6.28 -1.04 16.94
N ALA A 201 -7.37 -0.97 16.18
CA ALA A 201 -7.34 -0.87 14.72
C ALA A 201 -6.54 0.36 14.26
N TYR A 202 -6.77 1.51 14.90
CA TYR A 202 -6.01 2.72 14.62
C TYR A 202 -4.51 2.54 14.93
N HIS A 203 -4.15 2.17 16.15
CA HIS A 203 -2.75 2.09 16.56
C HIS A 203 -1.97 1.03 15.79
N ARG A 204 -2.54 -0.17 15.66
CA ARG A 204 -1.90 -1.30 14.96
C ARG A 204 -1.86 -1.07 13.45
N GLY A 205 -2.99 -0.69 12.81
CA GLY A 205 -3.09 -0.49 11.37
C GLY A 205 -2.18 0.64 10.88
N PHE A 206 -2.24 1.82 11.51
CA PHE A 206 -1.36 2.93 11.15
C PHE A 206 0.09 2.70 11.58
N GLY A 207 0.32 1.91 12.65
CA GLY A 207 1.65 1.45 13.03
C GLY A 207 2.30 0.63 11.93
N TYR A 208 1.56 -0.33 11.39
CA TYR A 208 2.00 -1.16 10.26
C TYR A 208 2.30 -0.31 9.02
N ALA A 209 1.37 0.56 8.61
CA ALA A 209 1.57 1.41 7.43
C ALA A 209 2.81 2.31 7.54
N ARG A 210 3.04 2.93 8.70
CA ARG A 210 4.24 3.74 8.93
C ARG A 210 5.52 2.91 8.86
N GLY A 211 5.47 1.71 9.43
CA GLY A 211 6.59 0.77 9.36
C GLY A 211 6.89 0.35 7.92
N SER A 212 5.88 -0.02 7.16
CA SER A 212 6.02 -0.40 5.74
C SER A 212 6.58 0.73 4.88
N ILE A 213 6.10 1.97 5.07
CA ILE A 213 6.65 3.14 4.36
C ILE A 213 8.12 3.38 4.75
N ALA A 214 8.47 3.24 6.03
CA ALA A 214 9.84 3.40 6.48
C ALA A 214 10.77 2.30 5.91
N MET A 215 10.28 1.06 5.82
CA MET A 215 11.01 -0.05 5.19
C MET A 215 11.23 0.21 3.70
N ALA A 216 10.19 0.57 2.97
CA ALA A 216 10.29 0.91 1.55
C ALA A 216 11.27 2.08 1.29
N ALA A 217 11.27 3.09 2.15
CA ALA A 217 12.24 4.17 2.07
C ALA A 217 13.68 3.69 2.34
N ALA A 218 13.88 2.80 3.32
CA ALA A 218 15.17 2.19 3.61
C ALA A 218 15.65 1.30 2.46
N ALA A 219 14.77 0.46 1.89
CA ALA A 219 15.05 -0.36 0.73
C ALA A 219 15.47 0.47 -0.49
N GLY A 220 14.74 1.56 -0.76
CA GLY A 220 15.11 2.51 -1.81
C GLY A 220 16.47 3.19 -1.57
N LEU A 221 16.76 3.58 -0.33
CA LEU A 221 18.04 4.18 0.03
C LEU A 221 19.19 3.18 -0.18
N VAL A 222 19.05 1.94 0.27
CA VAL A 222 20.06 0.89 0.04
C VAL A 222 20.24 0.63 -1.45
N ALA A 223 19.16 0.52 -2.20
CA ALA A 223 19.21 0.37 -3.66
C ALA A 223 19.92 1.55 -4.34
N TYR A 224 19.67 2.78 -3.90
CA TYR A 224 20.37 3.98 -4.36
C TYR A 224 21.88 3.90 -4.10
N LEU A 225 22.27 3.57 -2.88
CA LEU A 225 23.68 3.48 -2.50
C LEU A 225 24.40 2.39 -3.29
N VAL A 226 23.79 1.21 -3.43
CA VAL A 226 24.36 0.10 -4.21
C VAL A 226 24.50 0.50 -5.68
N ALA A 227 23.45 1.06 -6.30
CA ALA A 227 23.49 1.51 -7.69
C ALA A 227 24.53 2.61 -7.90
N ARG A 228 24.66 3.55 -6.95
CA ARG A 228 25.62 4.66 -7.00
C ARG A 228 27.06 4.18 -6.90
N VAL A 229 27.34 3.28 -5.94
CA VAL A 229 28.69 2.70 -5.75
C VAL A 229 29.08 1.80 -6.92
N ALA A 230 28.14 1.04 -7.45
CA ALA A 230 28.35 0.18 -8.61
C ALA A 230 28.37 0.93 -9.95
N HIS A 231 28.22 2.28 -9.94
CA HIS A 231 28.18 3.13 -11.13
C HIS A 231 27.08 2.67 -12.14
N VAL A 232 25.95 2.20 -11.61
CA VAL A 232 24.79 1.88 -12.46
C VAL A 232 24.15 3.18 -12.95
N PRO A 233 23.80 3.30 -14.24
CA PRO A 233 23.16 4.51 -14.75
C PRO A 233 21.78 4.73 -14.16
N GLY A 234 21.43 5.98 -13.84
CA GLY A 234 20.14 6.36 -13.25
C GLY A 234 19.88 5.76 -11.86
N PRO A 235 20.78 5.95 -10.87
CA PRO A 235 20.60 5.32 -9.54
C PRO A 235 19.34 5.80 -8.83
N LEU A 236 18.92 7.05 -8.98
CA LEU A 236 17.76 7.59 -8.31
C LEU A 236 16.42 7.03 -8.84
N PRO A 237 16.14 7.04 -10.16
CA PRO A 237 14.93 6.41 -10.68
C PRO A 237 14.85 4.91 -10.37
N LEU A 238 15.98 4.20 -10.37
CA LEU A 238 16.02 2.79 -10.00
C LEU A 238 15.75 2.57 -8.52
N ALA A 239 16.27 3.42 -7.65
CA ALA A 239 16.02 3.39 -6.22
C ALA A 239 14.53 3.64 -5.88
N LEU A 240 13.92 4.63 -6.54
CA LEU A 240 12.49 4.89 -6.40
C LEU A 240 11.64 3.73 -6.91
N TRP A 241 12.05 3.10 -7.98
CA TRP A 241 11.43 1.89 -8.49
C TRP A 241 11.47 0.76 -7.45
N VAL A 242 12.63 0.53 -6.84
CA VAL A 242 12.78 -0.46 -5.75
C VAL A 242 11.88 -0.10 -4.58
N ALA A 243 11.92 1.15 -4.08
CA ALA A 243 11.09 1.59 -2.96
C ALA A 243 9.59 1.41 -3.23
N LEU A 244 9.17 1.66 -4.47
CA LEU A 244 7.78 1.49 -4.87
C LEU A 244 7.34 0.02 -4.87
N TRP A 245 8.18 -0.85 -5.43
CA TRP A 245 7.90 -2.28 -5.44
C TRP A 245 7.99 -2.90 -4.05
N ASP A 246 8.87 -2.42 -3.20
CA ASP A 246 9.04 -2.93 -1.83
C ASP A 246 7.81 -2.75 -0.93
N LEU A 247 6.86 -1.90 -1.33
CA LEU A 247 5.54 -1.83 -0.70
C LEU A 247 4.72 -3.12 -0.86
N VAL A 248 5.11 -4.00 -1.80
CA VAL A 248 4.53 -5.34 -1.98
C VAL A 248 5.44 -6.34 -1.26
N PRO A 249 5.05 -6.88 -0.09
CA PRO A 249 5.90 -7.75 0.71
C PRO A 249 6.37 -8.99 -0.05
N ILE A 250 7.59 -9.42 0.23
CA ILE A 250 8.25 -10.64 -0.25
C ILE A 250 8.70 -10.56 -1.72
N LEU A 251 7.84 -10.19 -2.64
CA LEU A 251 8.15 -10.17 -4.08
C LEU A 251 8.67 -8.82 -4.55
N GLY A 252 8.26 -7.75 -3.87
CA GLY A 252 8.46 -6.39 -4.33
C GLY A 252 9.93 -6.02 -4.46
N PHE A 253 10.71 -6.22 -3.41
CA PHE A 253 12.14 -5.91 -3.46
C PHE A 253 12.87 -6.73 -4.54
N THR A 254 12.59 -8.03 -4.67
CA THR A 254 13.21 -8.88 -5.69
C THR A 254 12.95 -8.39 -7.10
N ILE A 255 11.68 -8.10 -7.41
CA ILE A 255 11.27 -7.56 -8.73
C ILE A 255 11.87 -6.16 -8.93
N GLY A 256 11.81 -5.31 -7.90
CA GLY A 256 12.35 -3.96 -7.94
C GLY A 256 13.87 -3.91 -8.18
N ALA A 257 14.61 -4.85 -7.59
CA ALA A 257 16.07 -4.93 -7.69
C ALA A 257 16.57 -5.44 -9.04
N LEU A 258 15.75 -6.20 -9.80
CA LEU A 258 16.16 -6.79 -11.08
C LEU A 258 16.79 -5.79 -12.06
N PRO A 259 16.23 -4.60 -12.31
CA PRO A 259 16.86 -3.63 -13.23
C PRO A 259 18.25 -3.20 -12.78
N ILE A 260 18.51 -3.05 -11.48
CA ILE A 260 19.82 -2.67 -10.95
C ILE A 260 20.84 -3.78 -11.22
N VAL A 261 20.46 -5.03 -10.96
CA VAL A 261 21.32 -6.21 -11.19
C VAL A 261 21.66 -6.36 -12.67
N VAL A 262 20.65 -6.25 -13.52
CA VAL A 262 20.82 -6.38 -14.99
C VAL A 262 21.71 -5.27 -15.54
N LEU A 263 21.40 -4.02 -15.25
CA LEU A 263 22.19 -2.86 -15.74
C LEU A 263 23.62 -2.85 -15.18
N GLY A 264 23.78 -3.22 -13.91
CA GLY A 264 25.10 -3.31 -13.29
C GLY A 264 25.93 -4.49 -13.78
N GLY A 265 25.29 -5.57 -14.24
CA GLY A 265 25.95 -6.75 -14.81
C GLY A 265 26.34 -6.61 -16.28
N VAL A 266 25.83 -5.61 -16.98
CA VAL A 266 26.15 -5.35 -18.41
C VAL A 266 27.64 -5.11 -18.60
N GLY A 267 28.29 -6.00 -19.37
CA GLY A 267 29.73 -5.96 -19.67
C GLY A 267 30.63 -6.59 -18.60
N HIS A 268 30.14 -6.84 -17.39
CA HIS A 268 30.91 -7.43 -16.30
C HIS A 268 30.00 -8.31 -15.43
N THR A 269 29.80 -9.56 -15.79
CA THR A 269 28.94 -10.50 -15.06
C THR A 269 29.27 -10.58 -13.57
N GLY A 270 30.57 -10.53 -13.20
CA GLY A 270 30.98 -10.53 -11.81
C GLY A 270 30.44 -9.35 -10.99
N ARG A 271 30.30 -8.15 -11.60
CA ARG A 271 29.70 -6.98 -10.95
C ARG A 271 28.21 -7.22 -10.68
N GLY A 272 27.47 -7.76 -11.67
CA GLY A 272 26.06 -8.11 -11.50
C GLY A 272 25.84 -9.10 -10.37
N VAL A 273 26.71 -10.11 -10.26
CA VAL A 273 26.67 -11.09 -9.15
C VAL A 273 26.90 -10.43 -7.79
N VAL A 274 27.88 -9.54 -7.68
CA VAL A 274 28.15 -8.81 -6.41
C VAL A 274 26.95 -7.92 -6.03
N ILE A 275 26.36 -7.20 -6.99
CA ILE A 275 25.16 -6.39 -6.76
C ILE A 275 24.01 -7.27 -6.29
N ALA A 276 23.73 -8.37 -6.99
CA ALA A 276 22.68 -9.31 -6.61
C ALA A 276 22.91 -9.88 -5.21
N ALA A 277 24.11 -10.32 -4.90
CA ALA A 277 24.44 -10.84 -3.57
C ALA A 277 24.25 -9.79 -2.47
N THR A 278 24.65 -8.53 -2.71
CA THR A 278 24.49 -7.43 -1.74
C THR A 278 23.01 -7.12 -1.50
N LEU A 279 22.20 -7.02 -2.57
CA LEU A 279 20.76 -6.75 -2.46
C LEU A 279 20.01 -7.92 -1.83
N LEU A 280 20.37 -9.17 -2.14
CA LEU A 280 19.82 -10.35 -1.48
C LEU A 280 20.18 -10.40 0.02
N ALA A 281 21.42 -10.07 0.38
CA ALA A 281 21.81 -10.00 1.78
C ALA A 281 20.97 -8.97 2.55
N TYR A 282 20.74 -7.79 1.95
CA TYR A 282 19.84 -6.80 2.53
C TYR A 282 18.40 -7.36 2.68
N GLN A 283 17.85 -7.99 1.65
CA GLN A 283 16.50 -8.57 1.71
C GLN A 283 16.35 -9.63 2.79
N VAL A 284 17.36 -10.49 2.99
CA VAL A 284 17.36 -11.49 4.06
C VAL A 284 17.35 -10.81 5.44
N ILE A 285 18.15 -9.77 5.61
CA ILE A 285 18.21 -8.99 6.86
C ILE A 285 16.86 -8.30 7.11
N GLU A 286 16.31 -7.64 6.10
CA GLU A 286 15.04 -6.94 6.18
C GLU A 286 13.88 -7.87 6.53
N ALA A 287 13.71 -8.97 5.78
CA ALA A 287 12.66 -9.96 6.03
C ALA A 287 12.85 -10.68 7.36
N GLY A 288 14.10 -10.98 7.72
CA GLY A 288 14.43 -11.74 8.94
C GLY A 288 14.30 -10.94 10.23
N LEU A 289 14.73 -9.70 10.24
CA LEU A 289 14.85 -8.88 11.46
C LEU A 289 13.82 -7.77 11.51
N VAL A 290 13.72 -6.97 10.44
CA VAL A 290 12.90 -5.74 10.46
C VAL A 290 11.43 -6.06 10.29
N GLN A 291 11.06 -6.83 9.27
CA GLN A 291 9.67 -7.18 8.99
C GLN A 291 9.05 -8.00 10.12
N ARG A 292 9.75 -9.02 10.63
CA ARG A 292 9.29 -9.79 11.79
C ARG A 292 9.13 -8.93 13.04
N GLY A 293 10.02 -7.95 13.25
CA GLY A 293 9.92 -6.99 14.36
C GLY A 293 8.71 -6.09 14.22
N LEU A 294 8.41 -5.62 13.02
CA LEU A 294 7.24 -4.81 12.74
C LEU A 294 5.94 -5.60 12.95
N GLU A 295 5.85 -6.80 12.38
CA GLU A 295 4.66 -7.66 12.49
C GLU A 295 4.36 -8.08 13.93
N ARG A 296 5.39 -8.34 14.76
CA ARG A 296 5.21 -8.63 16.18
C ARG A 296 4.61 -7.46 16.96
N ARG A 297 4.88 -6.22 16.55
CA ARG A 297 4.42 -5.00 17.23
C ARG A 297 3.12 -4.44 16.69
N THR A 298 2.71 -4.88 15.51
CA THR A 298 1.53 -4.34 14.82
C THR A 298 0.52 -5.44 14.50
N ILE A 299 0.56 -5.97 13.29
CA ILE A 299 -0.39 -6.95 12.77
C ILE A 299 0.36 -7.90 11.84
N ARG A 300 -0.08 -9.15 11.82
CA ARG A 300 0.36 -10.12 10.79
C ARG A 300 -0.62 -10.08 9.63
N LEU A 301 -0.37 -9.18 8.69
CA LEU A 301 -1.01 -9.26 7.37
C LEU A 301 -0.28 -10.38 6.63
N GLY A 302 -0.93 -11.50 6.40
CA GLY A 302 -0.32 -12.56 5.59
C GLY A 302 0.10 -12.01 4.21
N PRO A 303 1.18 -12.54 3.60
CA PRO A 303 1.73 -12.04 2.33
C PRO A 303 0.69 -12.03 1.20
N PHE A 304 -0.20 -13.00 1.19
CA PHE A 304 -1.29 -13.09 0.21
C PHE A 304 -2.28 -11.93 0.32
N LEU A 305 -2.74 -11.60 1.55
CA LEU A 305 -3.68 -10.49 1.76
C LEU A 305 -3.06 -9.16 1.38
N THR A 306 -1.79 -8.94 1.70
CA THR A 306 -1.09 -7.70 1.38
C THR A 306 -0.89 -7.57 -0.13
N ALA A 307 -0.47 -8.66 -0.81
CA ALA A 307 -0.30 -8.66 -2.25
C ALA A 307 -1.64 -8.47 -2.98
N ALA A 308 -2.67 -9.26 -2.62
CA ALA A 308 -4.00 -9.16 -3.23
C ALA A 308 -4.63 -7.78 -3.01
N GLY A 309 -4.55 -7.25 -1.80
CA GLY A 309 -5.06 -5.91 -1.49
C GLY A 309 -4.29 -4.80 -2.19
N GLY A 310 -2.96 -4.90 -2.23
CA GLY A 310 -2.10 -3.98 -2.96
C GLY A 310 -2.41 -3.97 -4.47
N LEU A 311 -2.54 -5.15 -5.10
CA LEU A 311 -2.91 -5.28 -6.51
C LEU A 311 -4.32 -4.75 -6.79
N ALA A 312 -5.31 -5.07 -5.95
CA ALA A 312 -6.65 -4.54 -6.08
C ALA A 312 -6.67 -3.01 -5.96
N GLY A 313 -5.92 -2.46 -5.02
CA GLY A 313 -5.78 -1.02 -4.86
C GLY A 313 -5.08 -0.36 -6.04
N LEU A 314 -4.05 -1.01 -6.59
CA LEU A 314 -3.32 -0.55 -7.77
C LEU A 314 -4.24 -0.47 -8.99
N GLU A 315 -5.06 -1.50 -9.21
CA GLU A 315 -6.03 -1.56 -10.31
C GLU A 315 -7.11 -0.48 -10.19
N LEU A 316 -7.63 -0.25 -8.97
CA LEU A 316 -8.74 0.69 -8.76
C LEU A 316 -8.31 2.16 -8.78
N TYR A 317 -7.16 2.49 -8.21
CA TYR A 317 -6.74 3.87 -7.95
C TYR A 317 -5.25 4.11 -8.20
N GLY A 318 -4.57 3.22 -8.93
CA GLY A 318 -3.14 3.32 -9.19
C GLY A 318 -2.27 3.12 -7.93
N ILE A 319 -1.04 3.62 -7.98
CA ILE A 319 -0.03 3.43 -6.90
C ILE A 319 -0.52 3.95 -5.55
N GLY A 320 -1.18 5.11 -5.52
CA GLY A 320 -1.78 5.65 -4.29
C GLY A 320 -2.88 4.74 -3.73
N GLY A 321 -3.64 4.09 -4.62
CA GLY A 321 -4.64 3.10 -4.25
C GLY A 321 -4.06 1.86 -3.60
N ALA A 322 -2.90 1.38 -4.08
CA ALA A 322 -2.21 0.25 -3.48
C ALA A 322 -1.83 0.52 -2.01
N LEU A 323 -1.26 1.71 -1.74
CA LEU A 323 -0.90 2.13 -0.38
C LEU A 323 -2.12 2.21 0.54
N VAL A 324 -3.19 2.85 0.05
CA VAL A 324 -4.43 3.01 0.84
C VAL A 324 -5.10 1.67 1.07
N ALA A 325 -5.12 0.77 0.09
CA ALA A 325 -5.71 -0.56 0.23
C ALA A 325 -4.98 -1.41 1.28
N VAL A 326 -3.65 -1.40 1.28
CA VAL A 326 -2.85 -2.09 2.31
C VAL A 326 -3.12 -1.50 3.71
N LEU A 327 -3.22 -0.18 3.82
CA LEU A 327 -3.58 0.48 5.08
C LEU A 327 -4.99 0.08 5.55
N VAL A 328 -5.97 0.10 4.65
CA VAL A 328 -7.37 -0.30 4.96
C VAL A 328 -7.42 -1.75 5.42
N LEU A 329 -6.74 -2.65 4.72
CA LEU A 329 -6.60 -4.05 5.13
C LEU A 329 -5.97 -4.18 6.52
N ALA A 330 -4.90 -3.43 6.77
CA ALA A 330 -4.25 -3.42 8.08
C ALA A 330 -5.21 -2.99 9.19
N VAL A 331 -6.00 -1.96 8.97
CA VAL A 331 -7.02 -1.49 9.92
C VAL A 331 -8.13 -2.53 10.10
N ILE A 332 -8.61 -3.15 9.03
CA ILE A 332 -9.65 -4.19 9.08
C ILE A 332 -9.16 -5.41 9.86
N VAL A 333 -7.97 -5.93 9.54
CA VAL A 333 -7.42 -7.11 10.22
C VAL A 333 -7.20 -6.81 11.70
N ALA A 334 -6.68 -5.62 12.05
CA ALA A 334 -6.53 -5.22 13.45
C ALA A 334 -7.87 -5.16 14.20
N ALA A 335 -8.93 -4.71 13.53
CA ALA A 335 -10.27 -4.69 14.11
C ALA A 335 -10.83 -6.12 14.29
N LEU A 336 -10.62 -6.99 13.31
CA LEU A 336 -11.06 -8.40 13.38
C LEU A 336 -10.32 -9.18 14.46
N ASP A 337 -9.02 -8.99 14.62
CA ASP A 337 -8.22 -9.61 15.68
C ASP A 337 -8.74 -9.25 17.07
N GLU A 338 -9.14 -7.99 17.27
CA GLU A 338 -9.70 -7.54 18.56
C GLU A 338 -11.13 -8.04 18.79
N LEU A 339 -11.88 -8.30 17.70
CA LEU A 339 -13.23 -8.86 17.75
C LEU A 339 -13.24 -10.38 17.93
N ALA A 340 -12.15 -11.06 17.55
CA ALA A 340 -12.05 -12.50 17.74
C ALA A 340 -12.24 -12.83 19.23
N PRO A 341 -13.09 -13.80 19.58
CA PRO A 341 -13.18 -14.25 20.94
C PRO A 341 -11.79 -14.72 21.37
N ALA A 342 -11.39 -14.40 22.59
CA ALA A 342 -10.18 -14.95 23.21
C ALA A 342 -10.36 -16.48 23.31
N GLY A 343 -10.26 -17.13 22.17
CA GLY A 343 -10.42 -18.55 21.97
C GLY A 343 -9.11 -19.22 22.27
N GLY A 344 -9.11 -19.91 23.41
CA GLY A 344 -8.30 -21.05 23.76
C GLY A 344 -6.92 -21.08 23.10
N ASP A 345 -5.95 -20.58 23.84
CA ASP A 345 -4.61 -21.15 23.78
C ASP A 345 -4.78 -22.68 23.77
N PRO A 346 -4.32 -23.42 22.77
CA PRO A 346 -4.28 -24.87 22.88
C PRO A 346 -3.42 -25.16 24.10
N SER A 347 -4.06 -25.60 25.18
CA SER A 347 -3.39 -26.01 26.40
C SER A 347 -2.27 -26.98 26.02
N PRO A 348 -1.03 -26.78 26.49
CA PRO A 348 0.09 -27.67 26.17
C PRO A 348 -0.06 -29.07 26.78
N ASP A 349 -1.19 -29.39 27.43
CA ASP A 349 -1.44 -30.62 28.15
C ASP A 349 -2.32 -31.65 27.40
N GLY A 350 -2.27 -31.66 26.06
CA GLY A 350 -2.78 -32.78 25.27
C GLY A 350 -1.84 -33.99 25.35
N GLY A 351 -1.62 -34.53 26.52
CA GLY A 351 -0.98 -35.83 26.70
C GLY A 351 -1.74 -36.91 25.93
N PRO A 352 -1.03 -37.92 25.35
CA PRO A 352 -1.67 -38.98 24.58
C PRO A 352 -2.54 -39.81 25.52
N THR A 353 -3.84 -39.79 25.32
CA THR A 353 -4.77 -40.72 25.93
C THR A 353 -4.48 -42.11 25.35
N THR A 354 -3.71 -42.89 26.06
CA THR A 354 -3.60 -44.34 25.90
C THR A 354 -4.98 -44.92 26.16
N ALA A 355 -5.69 -45.28 25.11
CA ALA A 355 -6.82 -46.17 25.18
C ALA A 355 -6.34 -47.61 24.95
N LEU A 356 -6.54 -48.43 25.95
CA LEU A 356 -6.50 -49.90 25.92
C LEU A 356 -7.58 -50.46 24.99
#